data_b637d58dc6c67fcb145cfb7b4b267482
#
_entry.id   b637d58dc6c67fcb145cfb7b4b267482
#
_cell.length_a   1.000
_cell.length_b   1.000
_cell.length_c   1.000
_cell.angle_alpha   90.00
_cell.angle_beta   90.00
_cell.angle_gamma   90.00
#
_symmetry.space_group_name_H-M   'P 1'
#
loop_
_entity.id
_entity.type
_entity.pdbx_description
1 polymer ?
#
loop_
_entity_poly.entity_id
_entity_poly.type
_entity_poly.pdbx_seq_one_letter_code
_entity_poly.pdbx_strand_id
1 'polypeptide(L)'
;MIKKAREVNDFKPIWVIERTKSLKTKNPEKKIICLGLTFKANVDDVRESPSMRIFEELKKIYSENEVVGFDPFLKVNKIKQINTITLDYIENANDIILLLVDHNEFLKICPKSKLLIDTKGIW
;
A
#
# COMPACT_ATOMS: atom_id res chain seq x y z
N MET A 1 -16.56 -6.64 18.26
CA MET A 1 -16.70 -5.94 17.00
C MET A 1 -15.80 -4.75 16.95
N ILE A 2 -15.93 -3.90 17.91
CA ILE A 2 -15.10 -2.69 17.94
C ILE A 2 -13.64 -3.04 18.03
N LYS A 3 -13.32 -4.07 18.76
CA LYS A 3 -11.95 -4.54 18.85
C LYS A 3 -11.38 -4.93 17.50
N LYS A 4 -12.16 -5.62 16.69
CA LYS A 4 -11.72 -6.02 15.38
C LYS A 4 -11.42 -4.84 14.50
N ALA A 5 -12.31 -3.85 14.52
CA ALA A 5 -12.09 -2.65 13.72
C ALA A 5 -10.80 -1.95 14.14
N ARG A 6 -10.55 -1.92 15.45
CA ARG A 6 -9.33 -1.29 15.93
C ARG A 6 -8.09 -2.05 15.49
N GLU A 7 -8.16 -3.38 15.54
CA GLU A 7 -7.02 -4.19 15.12
C GLU A 7 -6.69 -3.98 13.66
N VAL A 8 -7.70 -3.86 12.83
CA VAL A 8 -7.49 -3.61 11.42
C VAL A 8 -6.83 -2.26 11.21
N ASN A 9 -7.25 -1.25 11.97
CA ASN A 9 -6.72 0.10 11.81
C ASN A 9 -5.34 0.29 12.41
N ASP A 10 -4.95 -0.59 13.32
CA ASP A 10 -3.73 -0.44 14.09
C ASP A 10 -2.70 -1.50 13.67
N PHE A 11 -2.50 -1.61 12.35
CA PHE A 11 -1.57 -2.59 11.83
C PHE A 11 -0.14 -2.28 12.21
N LYS A 12 0.70 -3.32 12.22
CA LYS A 12 2.11 -3.19 12.56
C LYS A 12 2.97 -3.32 11.32
N PRO A 13 3.89 -2.39 11.08
CA PRO A 13 4.71 -2.42 9.87
C PRO A 13 5.48 -3.72 9.67
N ILE A 14 6.01 -4.30 10.75
CA ILE A 14 6.75 -5.55 10.63
C ILE A 14 5.87 -6.67 10.11
N TRP A 15 4.64 -6.75 10.60
CA TRP A 15 3.69 -7.78 10.16
C TRP A 15 3.40 -7.63 8.66
N VAL A 16 3.16 -6.38 8.21
CA VAL A 16 2.85 -6.13 6.81
C VAL A 16 4.04 -6.52 5.92
N ILE A 17 5.24 -6.15 6.33
CA ILE A 17 6.44 -6.48 5.56
C ILE A 17 6.63 -7.98 5.46
N GLU A 18 6.47 -8.70 6.56
CA GLU A 18 6.63 -10.16 6.54
C GLU A 18 5.59 -10.82 5.66
N ARG A 19 4.35 -10.34 5.71
CA ARG A 19 3.29 -10.87 4.88
C ARG A 19 3.58 -10.62 3.40
N THR A 20 4.08 -9.42 3.09
CA THR A 20 4.45 -9.06 1.72
C THR A 20 5.58 -9.96 1.22
N LYS A 21 6.57 -10.21 2.06
CA LYS A 21 7.68 -11.08 1.68
C LYS A 21 7.19 -12.50 1.36
N SER A 22 6.23 -12.98 2.14
CA SER A 22 5.66 -14.29 1.89
C SER A 22 4.98 -14.36 0.52
N LEU A 23 4.19 -13.33 0.21
CA LEU A 23 3.52 -13.27 -1.09
C LEU A 23 4.52 -13.13 -2.23
N LYS A 24 5.57 -12.32 -2.03
CA LYS A 24 6.57 -12.08 -3.05
C LYS A 24 7.38 -13.34 -3.33
N THR A 25 7.66 -14.13 -2.30
CA THR A 25 8.37 -15.39 -2.46
C THR A 25 7.59 -16.35 -3.36
N LYS A 26 6.29 -16.38 -3.21
CA LYS A 26 5.44 -17.25 -4.03
C LYS A 26 5.15 -16.67 -5.40
N ASN A 27 5.32 -15.36 -5.57
CA ASN A 27 4.99 -14.66 -6.81
C ASN A 27 6.11 -13.68 -7.15
N PRO A 28 7.32 -14.18 -7.44
CA PRO A 28 8.48 -13.30 -7.57
C PRO A 28 8.41 -12.36 -8.76
N GLU A 29 7.60 -12.65 -9.75
CA GLU A 29 7.48 -11.79 -10.94
C GLU A 29 6.50 -10.64 -10.73
N LYS A 30 5.74 -10.64 -9.62
CA LYS A 30 4.74 -9.60 -9.37
C LYS A 30 5.38 -8.39 -8.72
N LYS A 31 4.87 -7.21 -9.06
CA LYS A 31 5.30 -5.98 -8.39
C LYS A 31 4.52 -5.80 -7.09
N ILE A 32 5.00 -4.89 -6.27
CA ILE A 32 4.34 -4.53 -5.01
C ILE A 32 3.82 -3.12 -5.16
N ILE A 33 2.53 -2.93 -4.93
CA ILE A 33 1.87 -1.64 -5.02
C ILE A 33 1.41 -1.23 -3.62
N CYS A 34 1.93 -0.11 -3.13
CA CYS A 34 1.56 0.41 -1.81
C CYS A 34 0.55 1.54 -2.00
N LEU A 35 -0.65 1.36 -1.46
CA LEU A 35 -1.72 2.35 -1.58
C LEU A 35 -1.87 3.10 -0.28
N GLY A 36 -1.59 4.41 -0.33
CA GLY A 36 -1.68 5.25 0.83
C GLY A 36 -0.36 5.33 1.57
N LEU A 37 0.25 6.50 1.57
CA LEU A 37 1.57 6.71 2.17
C LEU A 37 1.55 7.81 3.21
N THR A 38 0.41 8.45 3.41
CA THR A 38 0.28 9.52 4.40
C THR A 38 0.01 8.93 5.78
N PHE A 39 0.06 9.79 6.80
CA PHE A 39 -0.14 9.36 8.17
C PHE A 39 -1.53 8.78 8.39
N LYS A 40 -2.56 9.41 7.82
CA LYS A 40 -3.93 8.92 7.93
C LYS A 40 -4.73 9.36 6.71
N ALA A 41 -5.98 8.90 6.64
CA ALA A 41 -6.82 9.09 5.47
C ALA A 41 -7.08 10.57 5.20
N ASN A 42 -7.08 10.91 3.91
CA ASN A 42 -7.51 12.20 3.39
C ASN A 42 -6.71 13.39 3.90
N VAL A 43 -5.45 13.17 4.24
CA VAL A 43 -4.51 14.23 4.55
C VAL A 43 -3.20 13.96 3.80
N ASP A 44 -2.35 14.98 3.70
CA ASP A 44 -1.11 14.86 2.93
C ASP A 44 0.14 14.80 3.81
N ASP A 45 -0.01 14.46 5.08
CA ASP A 45 1.09 14.43 6.03
C ASP A 45 1.76 13.06 6.02
N VAL A 46 3.06 13.02 5.72
CA VAL A 46 3.82 11.77 5.72
C VAL A 46 4.74 11.65 6.92
N ARG A 47 4.77 12.65 7.79
CA ARG A 47 5.65 12.61 8.95
C ARG A 47 5.22 11.47 9.87
N GLU A 48 6.19 10.69 10.30
CA GLU A 48 5.96 9.53 11.17
C GLU A 48 4.92 8.56 10.62
N SER A 49 4.79 8.52 9.29
CA SER A 49 3.83 7.62 8.66
C SER A 49 4.37 6.19 8.65
N PRO A 50 3.66 5.25 9.30
CA PRO A 50 4.05 3.84 9.19
C PRO A 50 3.99 3.34 7.76
N SER A 51 3.06 3.87 6.98
CA SER A 51 2.90 3.47 5.58
C SER A 51 4.12 3.83 4.75
N MET A 52 4.63 5.04 4.95
CA MET A 52 5.84 5.46 4.24
C MET A 52 7.03 4.61 4.63
N ARG A 53 7.13 4.23 5.91
CA ARG A 53 8.20 3.35 6.37
C ARG A 53 8.14 2.00 5.67
N ILE A 54 6.95 1.44 5.53
CA ILE A 54 6.79 0.17 4.84
C ILE A 54 7.27 0.30 3.39
N PHE A 55 6.84 1.36 2.72
CA PHE A 55 7.23 1.61 1.34
C PHE A 55 8.75 1.71 1.18
N GLU A 56 9.39 2.50 2.05
CA GLU A 56 10.83 2.66 1.99
C GLU A 56 11.57 1.37 2.27
N GLU A 57 11.12 0.60 3.26
CA GLU A 57 11.75 -0.67 3.59
C GLU A 57 11.62 -1.67 2.45
N LEU A 58 10.46 -1.75 1.83
CA LEU A 58 10.27 -2.68 0.72
C LEU A 58 11.14 -2.30 -0.47
N LYS A 59 11.34 -1.02 -0.71
CA LYS A 59 12.23 -0.58 -1.79
C LYS A 59 13.67 -1.00 -1.52
N LYS A 60 14.08 -1.04 -0.26
CA LYS A 60 15.42 -1.51 0.08
C LYS A 60 15.56 -3.01 -0.09
N ILE A 61 14.50 -3.75 0.20
CA ILE A 61 14.55 -5.21 0.11
C ILE A 61 14.50 -5.68 -1.32
N TYR A 62 13.65 -5.08 -2.16
CA TYR A 62 13.39 -5.63 -3.49
C TYR A 62 13.98 -4.81 -4.62
N SER A 63 13.86 -3.56 -4.63
CA SER A 63 14.43 -2.59 -5.57
C SER A 63 13.34 -1.60 -5.94
N GLU A 64 13.75 -0.42 -6.40
CA GLU A 64 12.81 0.62 -6.75
C GLU A 64 11.90 0.23 -7.91
N ASN A 65 12.37 -0.64 -8.80
CA ASN A 65 11.58 -1.00 -9.97
C ASN A 65 10.46 -1.97 -9.66
N GLU A 66 10.53 -2.63 -8.52
CA GLU A 66 9.53 -3.63 -8.17
C GLU A 66 8.52 -3.14 -7.13
N VAL A 67 8.75 -1.96 -6.55
CA VAL A 67 7.88 -1.42 -5.52
C VAL A 67 7.44 -0.02 -5.94
N VAL A 68 6.13 0.16 -6.09
CA VAL A 68 5.57 1.46 -6.46
C VAL A 68 4.56 1.88 -5.41
N GLY A 69 4.40 3.18 -5.25
CA GLY A 69 3.43 3.73 -4.32
C GLY A 69 2.40 4.57 -5.05
N PHE A 70 1.23 4.67 -4.48
CA PHE A 70 0.18 5.52 -5.01
C PHE A 70 -0.54 6.21 -3.86
N ASP A 71 -0.57 7.54 -3.90
CA ASP A 71 -1.27 8.32 -2.90
C ASP A 71 -1.77 9.60 -3.53
N PRO A 72 -3.09 9.74 -3.71
CA PRO A 72 -3.64 10.91 -4.39
C PRO A 72 -3.44 12.22 -3.63
N PHE A 73 -3.09 12.16 -2.35
CA PHE A 73 -2.85 13.35 -1.55
C PHE A 73 -1.40 13.82 -1.57
N LEU A 74 -0.49 13.04 -2.17
CA LEU A 74 0.90 13.45 -2.31
C LEU A 74 1.09 14.01 -3.70
N LYS A 75 1.37 15.32 -3.77
CA LYS A 75 1.46 16.00 -5.05
C LYS A 75 2.88 16.20 -5.55
N VAL A 76 3.86 15.94 -4.72
CA VAL A 76 5.25 16.26 -5.06
C VAL A 76 5.99 14.98 -5.40
N ASN A 77 6.71 15.02 -6.51
CA ASN A 77 7.41 13.85 -7.01
C ASN A 77 8.86 13.82 -6.56
N LYS A 78 9.10 14.12 -5.30
CA LYS A 78 10.44 14.06 -4.75
C LYS A 78 10.86 12.64 -4.42
N ILE A 79 9.91 11.76 -4.27
CA ILE A 79 10.19 10.35 -3.96
C ILE A 79 9.90 9.54 -5.21
N LYS A 80 10.87 8.76 -5.65
CA LYS A 80 10.72 7.97 -6.86
C LYS A 80 9.67 6.89 -6.68
N GLN A 81 9.01 6.54 -7.77
CA GLN A 81 8.05 5.45 -7.84
C GLN A 81 6.75 5.73 -7.08
N ILE A 82 6.42 7.00 -6.88
CA ILE A 82 5.13 7.38 -6.32
C ILE A 82 4.28 8.00 -7.42
N ASN A 83 3.03 7.57 -7.49
CA ASN A 83 2.02 8.10 -8.42
C ASN A 83 2.41 7.95 -9.87
N THR A 84 3.10 6.86 -10.19
CA THR A 84 3.44 6.53 -11.58
C THR A 84 2.36 5.65 -12.23
N ILE A 85 1.36 5.25 -11.49
CA ILE A 85 0.26 4.42 -11.98
C ILE A 85 -1.06 5.11 -11.65
N THR A 86 -2.15 4.60 -12.22
CA THR A 86 -3.48 5.19 -12.02
C THR A 86 -4.37 4.24 -11.22
N LEU A 87 -5.52 4.78 -10.76
CA LEU A 87 -6.50 3.94 -10.07
C LEU A 87 -7.02 2.84 -10.99
N ASP A 88 -7.19 3.14 -12.27
CA ASP A 88 -7.65 2.14 -13.21
C ASP A 88 -6.63 1.01 -13.34
N TYR A 89 -5.36 1.36 -13.40
CA TYR A 89 -4.31 0.35 -13.43
C TYR A 89 -4.36 -0.52 -12.18
N ILE A 90 -4.53 0.11 -11.02
CA ILE A 90 -4.55 -0.60 -9.75
C ILE A 90 -5.72 -1.58 -9.70
N GLU A 91 -6.89 -1.14 -10.13
CA GLU A 91 -8.07 -1.98 -10.09
C GLU A 91 -7.91 -3.23 -10.96
N ASN A 92 -7.23 -3.10 -12.07
CA ASN A 92 -7.06 -4.19 -13.04
C ASN A 92 -5.76 -4.93 -12.90
N ALA A 93 -4.86 -4.48 -12.03
CA ALA A 93 -3.55 -5.09 -11.86
C ALA A 93 -3.67 -6.45 -11.19
N ASN A 94 -2.69 -7.29 -11.48
CA ASN A 94 -2.62 -8.62 -10.90
C ASN A 94 -1.38 -8.74 -10.03
N ASP A 95 -1.02 -7.63 -9.38
CA ASP A 95 0.18 -7.52 -8.56
C ASP A 95 -0.16 -7.66 -7.08
N ILE A 96 0.87 -7.62 -6.23
CA ILE A 96 0.69 -7.62 -4.78
C ILE A 96 0.29 -6.21 -4.38
N ILE A 97 -0.89 -6.07 -3.77
CA ILE A 97 -1.44 -4.76 -3.43
C ILE A 97 -1.57 -4.64 -1.93
N LEU A 98 -0.96 -3.60 -1.37
CA LEU A 98 -1.01 -3.30 0.05
C LEU A 98 -1.87 -2.06 0.26
N LEU A 99 -2.99 -2.19 0.95
CA LEU A 99 -3.77 -1.02 1.33
C LEU A 99 -3.33 -0.59 2.72
N LEU A 100 -2.67 0.56 2.80
CA LEU A 100 -2.07 1.03 4.04
C LEU A 100 -2.80 2.22 4.64
N VAL A 101 -3.44 3.06 3.80
CA VAL A 101 -4.26 4.17 4.26
C VAL A 101 -5.55 4.18 3.42
N ASP A 102 -6.68 4.34 4.08
CA ASP A 102 -7.98 4.23 3.40
C ASP A 102 -8.49 5.58 2.92
N HIS A 103 -7.76 6.20 2.00
CA HIS A 103 -8.23 7.42 1.34
C HIS A 103 -9.56 7.15 0.62
N ASN A 104 -10.38 8.20 0.48
CA ASN A 104 -11.69 8.06 -0.16
C ASN A 104 -11.60 7.50 -1.57
N GLU A 105 -10.53 7.83 -2.30
CA GLU A 105 -10.37 7.35 -3.66
C GLU A 105 -10.31 5.82 -3.73
N PHE A 106 -9.78 5.18 -2.69
CA PHE A 106 -9.68 3.73 -2.70
C PHE A 106 -11.01 3.04 -2.45
N LEU A 107 -11.98 3.77 -1.90
CA LEU A 107 -13.32 3.22 -1.70
C LEU A 107 -14.09 3.08 -3.01
N LYS A 108 -13.59 3.72 -4.07
CA LYS A 108 -14.27 3.74 -5.36
C LYS A 108 -13.86 2.58 -6.26
N ILE A 109 -12.86 1.81 -5.89
CA ILE A 109 -12.38 0.71 -6.71
C ILE A 109 -12.48 -0.59 -5.94
N CYS A 110 -12.43 -1.69 -6.70
CA CYS A 110 -12.43 -3.04 -6.13
C CYS A 110 -11.35 -3.81 -6.89
N PRO A 111 -10.13 -3.91 -6.34
CA PRO A 111 -9.04 -4.55 -7.05
C PRO A 111 -9.33 -5.99 -7.41
N LYS A 112 -8.94 -6.38 -8.60
CA LYS A 112 -9.15 -7.73 -9.09
C LYS A 112 -8.08 -8.69 -8.64
N SER A 113 -6.95 -8.19 -8.17
CA SER A 113 -5.86 -9.03 -7.69
C SER A 113 -6.29 -9.82 -6.48
N LYS A 114 -5.84 -11.05 -6.39
CA LYS A 114 -6.08 -11.89 -5.21
C LYS A 114 -4.95 -11.78 -4.20
N LEU A 115 -3.92 -11.02 -4.53
CA LEU A 115 -2.75 -10.85 -3.67
C LEU A 115 -2.87 -9.52 -2.92
N LEU A 116 -3.89 -9.44 -2.07
CA LEU A 116 -4.21 -8.21 -1.35
C LEU A 116 -3.84 -8.32 0.13
N ILE A 117 -3.22 -7.27 0.65
CA ILE A 117 -3.07 -7.09 2.09
C ILE A 117 -3.81 -5.81 2.43
N ASP A 118 -5.04 -5.96 2.91
CA ASP A 118 -5.93 -4.85 3.20
C ASP A 118 -5.92 -4.61 4.70
N THR A 119 -5.12 -3.63 5.15
CA THR A 119 -4.98 -3.35 6.58
C THR A 119 -6.17 -2.58 7.14
N LYS A 120 -7.08 -2.13 6.27
CA LYS A 120 -8.22 -1.32 6.70
C LYS A 120 -9.55 -2.04 6.57
N GLY A 121 -9.59 -3.15 5.87
CA GLY A 121 -10.80 -3.94 5.77
C GLY A 121 -11.87 -3.33 4.90
N ILE A 122 -11.50 -2.59 3.84
CA ILE A 122 -12.50 -1.95 2.97
C ILE A 122 -12.81 -2.78 1.73
N TRP A 123 -12.02 -3.78 1.43
CA TRP A 123 -12.24 -4.61 0.24
C TRP A 123 -12.62 -6.05 0.56
#